data_9e33de2182cebd89c52ea8caf4f5a9b5
#
_entry.id   9e33de2182cebd89c52ea8caf4f5a9b5
#
_cell.length_a   1.000
_cell.length_b   1.000
_cell.length_c   1.000
_cell.angle_alpha   90.00
_cell.angle_beta   90.00
_cell.angle_gamma   90.00
#
_symmetry.space_group_name_H-M   'P 1'
#
loop_
_entity.id
_entity.type
_entity.pdbx_description
1 polymer ?
#
loop_
_entity_poly.entity_id
_entity_poly.type
_entity_poly.pdbx_seq_one_letter_code
_entity_poly.pdbx_strand_id
1 'polypeptide(L)'
;MRNIICVQNGVARHPDYRMNEPVSLAIGEGEHVAIVGRNGAGKSLLVDMLIGKYPLLMNEVHYDFASSVSSLVSDNIKYISFRDSYGEADGTYYYQQRWHSHDREGIPVVADLLPEAKDEEFKRTLFGLFGMEALLDKPLILLSSGELRKFQLTRTLLARPAVLIMDNPFIGLDAATRDLLKSLLRQLIEATSLQVILVLSKSDDIPDFITHVVPVADRVCGAKVTLEAYLQALPVVPDRLLSPEKEKRILDLPYKEGMHSEQVVCLNRVSIRYGERTILKELDWTVNRGEKWALSGENGAGKSTLLSLVCADNP
;
A
#
# COMPACT_ATOMS: atom_id res chain seq x y z
N MET A 1 6.53 -23.58 -19.75
CA MET A 1 6.80 -22.48 -18.80
C MET A 1 6.75 -23.09 -17.41
N ARG A 2 7.76 -22.89 -16.57
CA ARG A 2 7.82 -23.46 -15.21
C ARG A 2 6.91 -22.64 -14.29
N ASN A 3 6.13 -23.31 -13.44
CA ASN A 3 5.31 -22.61 -12.44
C ASN A 3 6.08 -22.46 -11.14
N ILE A 4 6.24 -21.24 -10.66
CA ILE A 4 6.89 -20.94 -9.37
C ILE A 4 5.94 -21.20 -8.20
N ILE A 5 4.67 -20.87 -8.36
CA ILE A 5 3.62 -21.12 -7.39
C ILE A 5 2.45 -21.77 -8.13
N CYS A 6 1.97 -22.91 -7.65
CA CYS A 6 0.81 -23.57 -8.23
C CYS A 6 -0.09 -24.15 -7.14
N VAL A 7 -1.36 -23.82 -7.20
CA VAL A 7 -2.40 -24.44 -6.39
C VAL A 7 -3.49 -24.99 -7.31
N GLN A 8 -3.97 -26.20 -7.04
CA GLN A 8 -5.03 -26.86 -7.81
C GLN A 8 -6.16 -27.27 -6.85
N ASN A 9 -7.34 -26.73 -7.07
CA ASN A 9 -8.53 -26.97 -6.24
C ASN A 9 -8.27 -26.78 -4.74
N GLY A 10 -7.47 -25.76 -4.38
CA GLY A 10 -7.09 -25.49 -3.02
C GLY A 10 -8.27 -24.99 -2.19
N VAL A 11 -8.48 -25.60 -1.02
CA VAL A 11 -9.51 -25.20 -0.04
C VAL A 11 -8.85 -25.14 1.33
N ALA A 12 -8.86 -23.98 1.99
CA ALA A 12 -8.32 -23.85 3.33
C ALA A 12 -9.06 -24.77 4.32
N ARG A 13 -8.30 -25.42 5.22
CA ARG A 13 -8.88 -26.33 6.22
C ARG A 13 -9.86 -25.60 7.13
N HIS A 14 -9.47 -24.44 7.66
CA HIS A 14 -10.33 -23.66 8.56
C HIS A 14 -11.40 -22.90 7.76
N PRO A 15 -12.69 -22.99 8.15
CA PRO A 15 -13.80 -22.38 7.41
C PRO A 15 -13.67 -20.87 7.22
N ASP A 16 -13.20 -20.14 8.22
CA ASP A 16 -13.11 -18.66 8.18
C ASP A 16 -12.12 -18.15 7.13
N TYR A 17 -11.14 -18.99 6.74
CA TYR A 17 -10.12 -18.65 5.76
C TYR A 17 -10.40 -19.22 4.36
N ARG A 18 -11.60 -19.78 4.15
CA ARG A 18 -11.99 -20.31 2.84
C ARG A 18 -12.37 -19.21 1.87
N MET A 19 -11.95 -19.39 0.64
CA MET A 19 -12.59 -18.78 -0.51
C MET A 19 -13.95 -19.48 -0.74
N ASN A 20 -14.88 -18.81 -1.42
CA ASN A 20 -16.22 -19.38 -1.69
C ASN A 20 -16.17 -20.52 -2.71
N GLU A 21 -15.13 -20.55 -3.54
CA GLU A 21 -14.85 -21.61 -4.49
C GLU A 21 -13.43 -22.14 -4.30
N PRO A 22 -13.15 -23.41 -4.68
CA PRO A 22 -11.81 -23.94 -4.69
C PRO A 22 -10.89 -23.11 -5.59
N VAL A 23 -9.68 -22.81 -5.12
CA VAL A 23 -8.72 -21.97 -5.86
C VAL A 23 -7.87 -22.85 -6.77
N SER A 24 -7.84 -22.50 -8.05
CA SER A 24 -6.89 -23.05 -9.02
C SER A 24 -6.13 -21.91 -9.67
N LEU A 25 -4.85 -21.76 -9.34
CA LEU A 25 -4.00 -20.67 -9.81
C LEU A 25 -2.58 -21.17 -10.01
N ALA A 26 -2.00 -20.88 -11.16
CA ALA A 26 -0.59 -21.12 -11.45
C ALA A 26 0.09 -19.81 -11.85
N ILE A 27 1.20 -19.50 -11.19
CA ILE A 27 2.04 -18.34 -11.48
C ILE A 27 3.36 -18.85 -12.05
N GLY A 28 3.61 -18.52 -13.31
CA GLY A 28 4.79 -18.94 -14.03
C GLY A 28 6.01 -18.08 -13.75
N GLU A 29 7.17 -18.61 -14.09
CA GLU A 29 8.44 -17.88 -14.01
C GLU A 29 8.41 -16.64 -14.93
N GLY A 30 8.84 -15.48 -14.39
CA GLY A 30 8.83 -14.20 -15.11
C GLY A 30 7.47 -13.53 -15.22
N GLU A 31 6.40 -14.12 -14.67
CA GLU A 31 5.10 -13.45 -14.61
C GLU A 31 5.04 -12.48 -13.42
N HIS A 32 4.82 -11.20 -13.70
CA HIS A 32 4.48 -10.21 -12.68
C HIS A 32 2.96 -10.10 -12.62
N VAL A 33 2.37 -10.36 -11.45
CA VAL A 33 0.93 -10.57 -11.32
C VAL A 33 0.28 -9.50 -10.44
N ALA A 34 -0.86 -8.95 -10.87
CA ALA A 34 -1.70 -8.13 -10.03
C ALA A 34 -2.95 -8.93 -9.57
N ILE A 35 -3.16 -9.06 -8.26
CA ILE A 35 -4.38 -9.58 -7.66
C ILE A 35 -5.29 -8.38 -7.39
N VAL A 36 -6.39 -8.25 -8.12
CA VAL A 36 -7.21 -7.04 -8.13
C VAL A 36 -8.63 -7.33 -7.65
N GLY A 37 -9.16 -6.47 -6.78
CA GLY A 37 -10.53 -6.58 -6.30
C GLY A 37 -10.85 -5.57 -5.22
N ARG A 38 -12.12 -5.31 -4.94
CA ARG A 38 -12.56 -4.36 -3.91
C ARG A 38 -12.05 -4.76 -2.51
N ASN A 39 -12.03 -3.82 -1.58
CA ASN A 39 -11.78 -4.14 -0.19
C ASN A 39 -12.83 -5.15 0.32
N GLY A 40 -12.38 -6.17 1.06
CA GLY A 40 -13.24 -7.27 1.50
C GLY A 40 -13.48 -8.38 0.47
N ALA A 41 -12.99 -8.26 -0.77
CA ALA A 41 -13.20 -9.26 -1.82
C ALA A 41 -12.53 -10.62 -1.58
N GLY A 42 -11.64 -10.74 -0.58
CA GLY A 42 -10.93 -12.00 -0.30
C GLY A 42 -9.48 -12.05 -0.79
N LYS A 43 -8.93 -10.94 -1.28
CA LYS A 43 -7.54 -10.90 -1.78
C LYS A 43 -6.50 -11.39 -0.76
N SER A 44 -6.61 -10.95 0.50
CA SER A 44 -5.70 -11.37 1.57
C SER A 44 -5.82 -12.86 1.88
N LEU A 45 -7.04 -13.45 1.78
CA LEU A 45 -7.23 -14.89 1.93
C LEU A 45 -6.53 -15.67 0.81
N LEU A 46 -6.61 -15.16 -0.43
CA LEU A 46 -5.90 -15.76 -1.57
C LEU A 46 -4.37 -15.67 -1.35
N VAL A 47 -3.86 -14.51 -0.93
CA VAL A 47 -2.42 -14.35 -0.64
C VAL A 47 -1.98 -15.26 0.49
N ASP A 48 -2.74 -15.34 1.60
CA ASP A 48 -2.44 -16.21 2.74
C ASP A 48 -2.37 -17.69 2.29
N MET A 49 -3.22 -18.10 1.33
CA MET A 49 -3.14 -19.43 0.71
C MET A 49 -1.88 -19.58 -0.12
N LEU A 50 -1.55 -18.61 -0.99
CA LEU A 50 -0.38 -18.66 -1.87
C LEU A 50 0.94 -18.69 -1.11
N ILE A 51 1.04 -18.10 0.07
CA ILE A 51 2.23 -18.15 0.93
C ILE A 51 2.25 -19.35 1.86
N GLY A 52 1.25 -20.24 1.80
CA GLY A 52 1.17 -21.43 2.63
C GLY A 52 0.89 -21.16 4.11
N LYS A 53 0.29 -20.01 4.45
CA LYS A 53 0.02 -19.62 5.85
C LYS A 53 -0.96 -20.55 6.56
N TYR A 54 -1.93 -21.12 5.82
CA TYR A 54 -2.93 -22.04 6.33
C TYR A 54 -2.89 -23.38 5.60
N PRO A 55 -3.02 -24.50 6.32
CA PRO A 55 -3.07 -25.82 5.69
C PRO A 55 -4.36 -25.95 4.85
N LEU A 56 -4.23 -26.65 3.73
CA LEU A 56 -5.35 -26.97 2.86
C LEU A 56 -6.00 -28.31 3.28
N LEU A 57 -7.24 -28.52 2.87
CA LEU A 57 -7.99 -29.77 3.12
C LEU A 57 -7.48 -30.92 2.27
N MET A 58 -7.30 -30.63 0.99
CA MET A 58 -6.79 -31.56 -0.03
C MET A 58 -5.86 -30.74 -0.91
N ASN A 59 -4.86 -31.40 -1.43
CA ASN A 59 -3.80 -30.78 -2.21
C ASN A 59 -2.96 -29.79 -1.38
N GLU A 60 -1.79 -29.47 -1.88
CA GLU A 60 -0.88 -28.51 -1.29
C GLU A 60 -0.57 -27.46 -2.33
N VAL A 61 -0.05 -26.31 -1.87
CA VAL A 61 0.53 -25.34 -2.78
C VAL A 61 1.91 -25.87 -3.17
N HIS A 62 2.12 -26.04 -4.45
CA HIS A 62 3.41 -26.46 -4.99
C HIS A 62 4.26 -25.24 -5.30
N TYR A 63 5.52 -25.29 -4.86
CA TYR A 63 6.49 -24.24 -5.08
C TYR A 63 7.71 -24.81 -5.82
N ASP A 64 8.21 -24.07 -6.80
CA ASP A 64 9.44 -24.38 -7.51
C ASP A 64 10.36 -23.17 -7.57
N PHE A 65 11.28 -23.09 -6.61
CA PHE A 65 12.28 -22.04 -6.50
C PHE A 65 13.66 -22.53 -6.99
N ALA A 66 13.73 -23.21 -8.12
CA ALA A 66 14.93 -23.93 -8.60
C ALA A 66 16.23 -23.10 -8.62
N SER A 67 16.14 -21.78 -8.61
CA SER A 67 17.30 -20.86 -8.56
C SER A 67 17.70 -20.47 -7.13
N SER A 68 16.94 -20.88 -6.12
CA SER A 68 17.20 -20.50 -4.72
C SER A 68 18.03 -21.52 -3.97
N VAL A 69 18.88 -21.03 -3.08
CA VAL A 69 19.68 -21.86 -2.16
C VAL A 69 18.79 -22.50 -1.08
N SER A 70 17.66 -21.88 -0.75
CA SER A 70 16.72 -22.37 0.27
C SER A 70 15.45 -22.91 -0.39
N SER A 71 14.95 -24.04 0.10
CA SER A 71 13.65 -24.61 -0.28
C SER A 71 12.48 -24.06 0.56
N LEU A 72 12.77 -23.28 1.61
CA LEU A 72 11.73 -22.74 2.49
C LEU A 72 10.93 -21.65 1.80
N VAL A 73 9.60 -21.72 1.91
CA VAL A 73 8.70 -20.72 1.35
C VAL A 73 8.95 -19.34 1.97
N SER A 74 9.16 -19.27 3.27
CA SER A 74 9.44 -18.04 4.01
C SER A 74 10.72 -17.31 3.59
N ASP A 75 11.68 -18.02 3.03
CA ASP A 75 12.92 -17.43 2.52
C ASP A 75 12.72 -16.90 1.09
N ASN A 76 11.94 -17.60 0.29
CA ASN A 76 11.73 -17.32 -1.11
C ASN A 76 10.58 -16.36 -1.40
N ILE A 77 9.54 -16.37 -0.57
CA ILE A 77 8.40 -15.44 -0.70
C ILE A 77 8.43 -14.46 0.46
N LYS A 78 8.50 -13.17 0.16
CA LYS A 78 8.32 -12.13 1.15
C LYS A 78 7.02 -11.37 0.87
N TYR A 79 6.28 -11.12 1.95
CA TYR A 79 5.02 -10.39 1.92
C TYR A 79 5.16 -9.09 2.70
N ILE A 80 4.81 -7.97 2.06
CA ILE A 80 4.76 -6.64 2.69
C ILE A 80 3.33 -6.14 2.64
N SER A 81 2.72 -5.91 3.80
CA SER A 81 1.46 -5.20 3.92
C SER A 81 1.74 -3.74 4.25
N PHE A 82 1.38 -2.85 3.33
CA PHE A 82 1.51 -1.41 3.53
C PHE A 82 0.25 -0.83 4.19
N ARG A 83 -0.15 -1.40 5.30
CA ARG A 83 -1.04 -0.71 6.24
C ARG A 83 -0.20 0.31 6.98
N ASP A 84 -0.81 1.37 7.52
CA ASP A 84 -0.13 2.47 8.22
C ASP A 84 0.63 2.01 9.49
N SER A 85 1.34 0.88 9.42
CA SER A 85 2.09 0.29 10.51
C SER A 85 3.59 0.42 10.24
N TYR A 86 4.31 0.93 11.20
CA TYR A 86 5.77 1.04 11.22
C TYR A 86 6.47 -0.33 11.43
N GLY A 87 5.84 -1.45 11.04
CA GLY A 87 6.35 -2.80 11.20
C GLY A 87 6.03 -3.42 12.56
N GLU A 88 6.86 -4.35 13.03
CA GLU A 88 6.71 -5.02 14.34
C GLU A 88 6.95 -4.09 15.55
N ALA A 89 7.50 -2.90 15.32
CA ALA A 89 7.52 -1.85 16.31
C ALA A 89 6.09 -1.34 16.47
N ASP A 90 5.53 -1.50 17.66
CA ASP A 90 4.16 -1.14 18.00
C ASP A 90 3.83 0.28 17.50
N GLY A 91 3.09 0.35 16.38
CA GLY A 91 2.81 1.59 15.66
C GLY A 91 2.08 2.63 16.52
N THR A 92 1.38 2.18 17.56
CA THR A 92 0.67 3.03 18.52
C THR A 92 1.65 3.79 19.41
N TYR A 93 2.70 3.14 19.85
CA TYR A 93 3.72 3.76 20.72
C TYR A 93 4.51 4.83 19.95
N TYR A 94 4.96 4.52 18.72
CA TYR A 94 5.72 5.47 17.89
C TYR A 94 4.86 6.60 17.33
N TYR A 95 3.57 6.38 17.10
CA TYR A 95 2.66 7.43 16.66
C TYR A 95 2.47 8.49 17.73
N GLN A 96 2.33 8.09 19.00
CA GLN A 96 2.25 9.02 20.14
C GLN A 96 3.55 9.80 20.32
N GLN A 97 4.73 9.18 20.18
CA GLN A 97 6.03 9.85 20.27
C GLN A 97 6.26 10.89 19.17
N ARG A 98 5.66 10.73 18.00
CA ARG A 98 5.74 11.72 16.90
C ARG A 98 5.15 13.07 17.30
N TRP A 99 4.19 13.10 18.19
CA TRP A 99 3.52 14.29 18.70
C TRP A 99 4.16 14.82 20.01
N HIS A 100 4.82 13.96 20.78
CA HIS A 100 5.55 14.30 22.00
C HIS A 100 7.06 14.39 21.71
N SER A 101 7.50 15.52 21.13
CA SER A 101 8.84 15.72 20.58
C SER A 101 9.98 15.79 21.60
N HIS A 102 9.74 15.53 22.88
CA HIS A 102 10.74 15.71 23.94
C HIS A 102 11.53 14.46 24.31
N ASP A 103 11.03 13.25 24.03
CA ASP A 103 11.74 12.00 24.32
C ASP A 103 12.26 11.36 23.04
N ARG A 104 13.42 11.80 22.55
CA ARG A 104 14.14 11.20 21.42
C ARG A 104 15.09 10.09 21.83
N GLU A 105 15.25 9.83 23.13
CA GLU A 105 16.14 8.79 23.63
C GLU A 105 15.56 7.41 23.30
N GLY A 106 16.34 6.58 22.59
CA GLY A 106 15.97 5.18 22.29
C GLY A 106 15.20 4.96 20.98
N ILE A 107 14.96 5.99 20.14
CA ILE A 107 14.34 5.78 18.84
C ILE A 107 15.38 5.22 17.87
N PRO A 108 15.15 4.02 17.28
CA PRO A 108 16.12 3.43 16.37
C PRO A 108 16.23 4.25 15.07
N VAL A 109 17.44 4.39 14.57
CA VAL A 109 17.68 4.92 13.23
C VAL A 109 17.51 3.83 12.18
N VAL A 110 17.35 4.22 10.93
CA VAL A 110 17.16 3.29 9.80
C VAL A 110 18.28 2.25 9.74
N ALA A 111 19.52 2.66 9.97
CA ALA A 111 20.69 1.76 9.94
C ALA A 111 20.56 0.58 10.92
N ASP A 112 20.06 0.83 12.13
CA ASP A 112 19.95 -0.18 13.19
C ASP A 112 18.91 -1.28 12.87
N LEU A 113 17.99 -0.99 11.97
CA LEU A 113 16.86 -1.86 11.62
C LEU A 113 17.06 -2.61 10.32
N LEU A 114 18.15 -2.35 9.59
CA LEU A 114 18.47 -3.09 8.38
C LEU A 114 19.18 -4.40 8.77
N PRO A 115 18.75 -5.56 8.21
CA PRO A 115 19.43 -6.82 8.44
C PRO A 115 20.81 -6.82 7.75
N GLU A 116 21.70 -7.67 8.23
CA GLU A 116 22.94 -7.95 7.53
C GLU A 116 22.66 -8.45 6.12
N ALA A 117 23.38 -7.90 5.17
CA ALA A 117 23.24 -8.31 3.78
C ALA A 117 23.97 -9.63 3.54
N LYS A 118 23.31 -10.57 2.89
CA LYS A 118 23.96 -11.80 2.40
C LYS A 118 24.85 -11.55 1.19
N ASP A 119 24.67 -10.43 0.53
CA ASP A 119 25.36 -10.03 -0.69
C ASP A 119 25.57 -8.51 -0.68
N GLU A 120 26.83 -8.08 -0.51
CA GLU A 120 27.19 -6.66 -0.42
C GLU A 120 27.10 -5.92 -1.77
N GLU A 121 27.23 -6.62 -2.90
CA GLU A 121 27.04 -6.01 -4.22
C GLU A 121 25.57 -5.72 -4.46
N PHE A 122 24.69 -6.65 -4.14
CA PHE A 122 23.25 -6.47 -4.22
C PHE A 122 22.77 -5.37 -3.27
N LYS A 123 23.32 -5.31 -2.05
CA LYS A 123 23.03 -4.22 -1.09
C LYS A 123 23.40 -2.84 -1.68
N ARG A 124 24.59 -2.72 -2.28
CA ARG A 124 24.99 -1.47 -2.93
C ARG A 124 24.04 -1.07 -4.06
N THR A 125 23.61 -2.03 -4.85
CA THR A 125 22.61 -1.81 -5.91
C THR A 125 21.30 -1.30 -5.34
N LEU A 126 20.77 -1.94 -4.29
CA LEU A 126 19.54 -1.50 -3.63
C LEU A 126 19.67 -0.12 -3.00
N PHE A 127 20.81 0.14 -2.34
CA PHE A 127 21.05 1.42 -1.68
C PHE A 127 21.11 2.54 -2.71
N GLY A 128 21.83 2.35 -3.81
CA GLY A 128 21.86 3.30 -4.91
C GLY A 128 20.49 3.53 -5.52
N LEU A 129 19.73 2.44 -5.79
CA LEU A 129 18.40 2.52 -6.39
C LEU A 129 17.39 3.27 -5.52
N PHE A 130 17.38 3.00 -4.23
CA PHE A 130 16.43 3.61 -3.29
C PHE A 130 16.96 4.88 -2.61
N GLY A 131 18.24 5.24 -2.80
CA GLY A 131 18.89 6.39 -2.15
C GLY A 131 18.96 6.22 -0.63
N MET A 132 19.31 5.01 -0.18
CA MET A 132 19.24 4.64 1.24
C MET A 132 20.30 5.31 2.09
N GLU A 133 21.47 5.66 1.52
CA GLU A 133 22.55 6.33 2.25
C GLU A 133 22.10 7.60 2.97
N ALA A 134 21.24 8.38 2.32
CA ALA A 134 20.68 9.61 2.89
C ALA A 134 19.66 9.37 4.03
N LEU A 135 19.25 8.13 4.23
CA LEU A 135 18.22 7.76 5.21
C LEU A 135 18.80 7.04 6.44
N LEU A 136 20.04 6.53 6.38
CA LEU A 136 20.61 5.65 7.41
C LEU A 136 20.58 6.25 8.82
N ASP A 137 20.91 7.53 8.94
CA ASP A 137 20.99 8.24 10.22
C ASP A 137 19.63 8.85 10.66
N LYS A 138 18.59 8.69 9.82
CA LYS A 138 17.27 9.21 10.18
C LYS A 138 16.56 8.30 11.17
N PRO A 139 15.95 8.85 12.24
CA PRO A 139 15.01 8.13 13.07
C PRO A 139 13.82 7.60 12.25
N LEU A 140 13.41 6.36 12.48
CA LEU A 140 12.35 5.69 11.71
C LEU A 140 11.05 6.52 11.68
N ILE A 141 10.69 7.12 12.80
CA ILE A 141 9.45 7.92 12.94
C ILE A 141 9.45 9.23 12.13
N LEU A 142 10.63 9.69 11.69
CA LEU A 142 10.78 10.91 10.89
C LEU A 142 10.78 10.64 9.39
N LEU A 143 10.67 9.39 8.98
CA LEU A 143 10.55 9.06 7.56
C LEU A 143 9.21 9.53 7.01
N SER A 144 9.24 10.15 5.83
CA SER A 144 8.03 10.35 5.02
C SER A 144 7.45 9.02 4.58
N SER A 145 6.18 9.00 4.14
CA SER A 145 5.55 7.78 3.64
C SER A 145 6.34 7.13 2.51
N GLY A 146 6.92 7.92 1.60
CA GLY A 146 7.77 7.42 0.51
C GLY A 146 9.10 6.85 1.01
N GLU A 147 9.77 7.52 1.95
CA GLU A 147 11.02 7.04 2.56
C GLU A 147 10.79 5.76 3.36
N LEU A 148 9.68 5.67 4.08
CA LEU A 148 9.30 4.45 4.80
C LEU A 148 9.08 3.27 3.85
N ARG A 149 8.46 3.49 2.67
CA ARG A 149 8.32 2.45 1.64
C ARG A 149 9.66 1.97 1.12
N LYS A 150 10.57 2.91 0.82
CA LYS A 150 11.94 2.58 0.39
C LYS A 150 12.67 1.75 1.44
N PHE A 151 12.60 2.14 2.71
CA PHE A 151 13.16 1.38 3.82
C PHE A 151 12.59 -0.03 3.93
N GLN A 152 11.25 -0.17 3.93
CA GLN A 152 10.58 -1.47 4.02
C GLN A 152 10.96 -2.40 2.86
N LEU A 153 11.02 -1.86 1.64
CA LEU A 153 11.46 -2.60 0.46
C LEU A 153 12.91 -3.03 0.59
N THR A 154 13.81 -2.11 0.92
CA THR A 154 15.24 -2.43 1.09
C THR A 154 15.44 -3.51 2.14
N ARG A 155 14.84 -3.35 3.33
CA ARG A 155 14.90 -4.33 4.43
C ARG A 155 14.47 -5.72 3.99
N THR A 156 13.39 -5.80 3.23
CA THR A 156 12.84 -7.08 2.76
C THR A 156 13.69 -7.70 1.65
N LEU A 157 14.19 -6.87 0.73
CA LEU A 157 14.94 -7.32 -0.44
C LEU A 157 16.36 -7.76 -0.09
N LEU A 158 16.95 -7.27 1.00
CA LEU A 158 18.25 -7.75 1.50
C LEU A 158 18.26 -9.26 1.79
N ALA A 159 17.10 -9.87 2.01
CA ALA A 159 16.97 -11.33 2.13
C ALA A 159 17.03 -12.08 0.78
N ARG A 160 17.04 -11.36 -0.37
CA ARG A 160 17.04 -11.91 -1.74
C ARG A 160 15.90 -12.89 -2.00
N PRO A 161 14.64 -12.52 -1.79
CA PRO A 161 13.52 -13.39 -2.09
C PRO A 161 13.41 -13.63 -3.61
N ALA A 162 12.84 -14.77 -4.01
CA ALA A 162 12.48 -15.05 -5.40
C ALA A 162 11.19 -14.32 -5.79
N VAL A 163 10.25 -14.15 -4.82
CA VAL A 163 8.95 -13.54 -5.02
C VAL A 163 8.70 -12.48 -3.93
N LEU A 164 8.31 -11.29 -4.35
CA LEU A 164 7.87 -10.21 -3.47
C LEU A 164 6.38 -9.96 -3.68
N ILE A 165 5.59 -10.15 -2.63
CA ILE A 165 4.17 -9.84 -2.61
C ILE A 165 3.97 -8.52 -1.86
N MET A 166 3.33 -7.54 -2.49
CA MET A 166 3.05 -6.23 -1.90
C MET A 166 1.55 -5.95 -1.86
N ASP A 167 1.01 -5.78 -0.64
CA ASP A 167 -0.40 -5.49 -0.43
C ASP A 167 -0.63 -3.97 -0.32
N ASN A 168 -1.36 -3.43 -1.30
CA ASN A 168 -1.70 -2.02 -1.43
C ASN A 168 -0.48 -1.06 -1.35
N PRO A 169 0.59 -1.26 -2.15
CA PRO A 169 1.83 -0.50 -2.03
C PRO A 169 1.66 1.00 -2.28
N PHE A 170 0.61 1.41 -2.96
CA PHE A 170 0.36 2.80 -3.37
C PHE A 170 -0.59 3.57 -2.44
N ILE A 171 -1.14 2.92 -1.39
CA ILE A 171 -2.04 3.59 -0.45
C ILE A 171 -1.30 4.68 0.33
N GLY A 172 -1.93 5.84 0.50
CA GLY A 172 -1.36 6.96 1.26
C GLY A 172 -0.21 7.69 0.57
N LEU A 173 0.15 7.34 -0.67
CA LEU A 173 1.14 8.06 -1.47
C LEU A 173 0.46 9.11 -2.36
N ASP A 174 1.09 10.28 -2.47
CA ASP A 174 0.75 11.26 -3.50
C ASP A 174 1.13 10.75 -4.90
N ALA A 175 0.68 11.44 -5.95
CA ALA A 175 0.88 11.01 -7.33
C ALA A 175 2.37 10.87 -7.69
N ALA A 176 3.19 11.88 -7.32
CA ALA A 176 4.62 11.87 -7.65
C ALA A 176 5.37 10.72 -6.95
N THR A 177 5.09 10.48 -5.66
CA THR A 177 5.69 9.38 -4.91
C THR A 177 5.23 8.02 -5.42
N ARG A 178 3.98 7.91 -5.88
CA ARG A 178 3.45 6.68 -6.50
C ARG A 178 4.17 6.36 -7.80
N ASP A 179 4.34 7.34 -8.68
CA ASP A 179 5.02 7.16 -9.96
C ASP A 179 6.50 6.84 -9.76
N LEU A 180 7.15 7.48 -8.78
CA LEU A 180 8.50 7.14 -8.36
C LEU A 180 8.60 5.67 -7.91
N LEU A 181 7.67 5.20 -7.06
CA LEU A 181 7.68 3.81 -6.59
C LEU A 181 7.47 2.82 -7.74
N LYS A 182 6.56 3.10 -8.70
CA LYS A 182 6.38 2.29 -9.90
C LYS A 182 7.66 2.20 -10.74
N SER A 183 8.35 3.33 -10.92
CA SER A 183 9.62 3.39 -11.64
C SER A 183 10.73 2.58 -10.94
N LEU A 184 10.84 2.71 -9.62
CA LEU A 184 11.81 1.95 -8.82
C LEU A 184 11.57 0.44 -8.90
N LEU A 185 10.31 0.00 -8.82
CA LEU A 185 9.95 -1.41 -8.95
C LEU A 185 10.28 -1.95 -10.35
N ARG A 186 10.05 -1.15 -11.40
CA ARG A 186 10.44 -1.53 -12.76
C ARG A 186 11.95 -1.72 -12.86
N GLN A 187 12.75 -0.76 -12.42
CA GLN A 187 14.20 -0.84 -12.43
C GLN A 187 14.71 -2.05 -11.62
N LEU A 188 14.08 -2.35 -10.49
CA LEU A 188 14.42 -3.51 -9.67
C LEU A 188 14.14 -4.82 -10.43
N ILE A 189 13.00 -4.93 -11.12
CA ILE A 189 12.63 -6.09 -11.91
C ILE A 189 13.61 -6.29 -13.09
N GLU A 190 13.98 -5.21 -13.77
CA GLU A 190 14.93 -5.24 -14.89
C GLU A 190 16.36 -5.60 -14.44
N ALA A 191 16.75 -5.18 -13.24
CA ALA A 191 18.09 -5.44 -12.70
C ALA A 191 18.21 -6.80 -12.01
N THR A 192 17.10 -7.50 -11.74
CA THR A 192 17.09 -8.74 -10.96
C THR A 192 16.14 -9.78 -11.55
N SER A 193 16.21 -11.01 -11.03
CA SER A 193 15.22 -12.07 -11.33
C SER A 193 14.02 -12.05 -10.38
N LEU A 194 13.81 -10.97 -9.63
CA LEU A 194 12.72 -10.84 -8.67
C LEU A 194 11.36 -10.88 -9.38
N GLN A 195 10.49 -11.74 -8.92
CA GLN A 195 9.11 -11.78 -9.36
C GLN A 195 8.22 -10.99 -8.41
N VAL A 196 7.32 -10.17 -8.95
CA VAL A 196 6.49 -9.26 -8.16
C VAL A 196 5.01 -9.64 -8.30
N ILE A 197 4.34 -9.71 -7.14
CA ILE A 197 2.89 -9.86 -7.05
C ILE A 197 2.35 -8.63 -6.32
N LEU A 198 1.47 -7.89 -6.96
CA LEU A 198 0.79 -6.74 -6.37
C LEU A 198 -0.64 -7.09 -5.96
N VAL A 199 -1.04 -6.72 -4.77
CA VAL A 199 -2.44 -6.82 -4.33
C VAL A 199 -3.04 -5.41 -4.36
N LEU A 200 -4.02 -5.18 -5.21
CA LEU A 200 -4.53 -3.85 -5.50
C LEU A 200 -6.04 -3.78 -5.29
N SER A 201 -6.51 -2.63 -4.84
CA SER A 201 -7.95 -2.37 -4.65
C SER A 201 -8.60 -1.69 -5.86
N LYS A 202 -7.79 -1.15 -6.77
CA LYS A 202 -8.23 -0.41 -7.97
C LYS A 202 -7.43 -0.85 -9.19
N SER A 203 -8.11 -0.92 -10.33
CA SER A 203 -7.49 -1.26 -11.61
C SER A 203 -6.55 -0.15 -12.12
N ASP A 204 -6.84 1.11 -11.82
CA ASP A 204 -6.04 2.27 -12.24
C ASP A 204 -4.64 2.31 -11.61
N ASP A 205 -4.45 1.56 -10.52
CA ASP A 205 -3.16 1.49 -9.84
C ASP A 205 -2.21 0.44 -10.44
N ILE A 206 -2.67 -0.38 -11.40
CA ILE A 206 -1.85 -1.45 -12.00
C ILE A 206 -0.71 -0.83 -12.80
N PRO A 207 0.56 -1.12 -12.45
CA PRO A 207 1.70 -0.68 -13.24
C PRO A 207 1.80 -1.46 -14.56
N ASP A 208 2.43 -0.85 -15.54
CA ASP A 208 2.62 -1.40 -16.88
C ASP A 208 3.61 -2.58 -16.98
N PHE A 209 4.47 -2.78 -15.96
CA PHE A 209 5.32 -3.96 -15.88
C PHE A 209 4.54 -5.24 -15.45
N ILE A 210 3.29 -5.13 -15.02
CA ILE A 210 2.45 -6.27 -14.70
C ILE A 210 2.09 -7.00 -16.01
N THR A 211 2.30 -8.31 -16.00
CA THR A 211 2.03 -9.17 -17.18
C THR A 211 0.63 -9.78 -17.13
N HIS A 212 0.18 -10.17 -15.93
CA HIS A 212 -1.08 -10.88 -15.73
C HIS A 212 -1.88 -10.30 -14.57
N VAL A 213 -3.19 -10.47 -14.63
CA VAL A 213 -4.13 -10.06 -13.59
C VAL A 213 -4.97 -11.24 -13.13
N VAL A 214 -5.16 -11.34 -11.82
CA VAL A 214 -6.07 -12.27 -11.17
C VAL A 214 -7.18 -11.43 -10.50
N PRO A 215 -8.38 -11.37 -11.09
CA PRO A 215 -9.50 -10.67 -10.46
C PRO A 215 -10.03 -11.49 -9.28
N VAL A 216 -10.35 -10.80 -8.19
CA VAL A 216 -10.95 -11.41 -6.99
C VAL A 216 -12.21 -10.64 -6.62
N ALA A 217 -13.34 -11.34 -6.55
CA ALA A 217 -14.63 -10.78 -6.16
C ALA A 217 -15.39 -11.78 -5.28
N ASP A 218 -16.07 -11.29 -4.26
CA ASP A 218 -16.94 -12.08 -3.39
C ASP A 218 -16.28 -13.38 -2.88
N ARG A 219 -15.02 -13.32 -2.51
CA ARG A 219 -14.18 -14.47 -2.12
C ARG A 219 -14.06 -15.54 -3.21
N VAL A 220 -14.17 -15.18 -4.47
CA VAL A 220 -13.90 -16.07 -5.62
C VAL A 220 -12.65 -15.59 -6.32
N CYS A 221 -11.73 -16.51 -6.58
CA CYS A 221 -10.55 -16.29 -7.40
C CYS A 221 -10.90 -16.47 -8.87
N GLY A 222 -10.89 -15.38 -9.63
CA GLY A 222 -11.12 -15.44 -11.07
C GLY A 222 -9.95 -16.06 -11.84
N ALA A 223 -10.15 -16.30 -13.12
CA ALA A 223 -9.10 -16.80 -14.01
C ALA A 223 -7.97 -15.77 -14.15
N LYS A 224 -6.72 -16.25 -14.15
CA LYS A 224 -5.56 -15.42 -14.50
C LYS A 224 -5.63 -15.08 -15.98
N VAL A 225 -5.59 -13.80 -16.30
CA VAL A 225 -5.64 -13.26 -17.67
C VAL A 225 -4.46 -12.32 -17.91
N THR A 226 -4.12 -12.04 -19.16
CA THR A 226 -3.12 -11.02 -19.47
C THR A 226 -3.62 -9.63 -19.06
N LEU A 227 -2.71 -8.70 -18.76
CA LEU A 227 -3.07 -7.32 -18.43
C LEU A 227 -3.93 -6.69 -19.52
N GLU A 228 -3.57 -6.89 -20.80
CA GLU A 228 -4.31 -6.36 -21.93
C GLU A 228 -5.76 -6.87 -21.96
N ALA A 229 -5.95 -8.19 -21.86
CA ALA A 229 -7.28 -8.79 -21.83
C ALA A 229 -8.12 -8.31 -20.65
N TYR A 230 -7.48 -8.12 -19.49
CA TYR A 230 -8.16 -7.57 -18.31
C TYR A 230 -8.63 -6.13 -18.53
N LEU A 231 -7.76 -5.26 -19.06
CA LEU A 231 -8.12 -3.85 -19.32
C LEU A 231 -9.22 -3.72 -20.36
N GLN A 232 -9.24 -4.57 -21.39
CA GLN A 232 -10.30 -4.60 -22.40
C GLN A 232 -11.66 -5.07 -21.84
N ALA A 233 -11.63 -5.94 -20.81
CA ALA A 233 -12.82 -6.46 -20.17
C ALA A 233 -13.39 -5.56 -19.07
N LEU A 234 -12.68 -4.48 -18.69
CA LEU A 234 -13.17 -3.55 -17.68
C LEU A 234 -14.47 -2.88 -18.16
N PRO A 235 -15.52 -2.87 -17.30
CA PRO A 235 -16.74 -2.17 -17.64
C PRO A 235 -16.47 -0.66 -17.76
N VAL A 236 -17.04 -0.04 -18.76
CA VAL A 236 -17.06 1.42 -18.87
C VAL A 236 -17.83 1.96 -17.67
N VAL A 237 -17.13 2.68 -16.80
CA VAL A 237 -17.79 3.30 -15.63
C VAL A 237 -18.73 4.39 -16.14
N PRO A 238 -20.04 4.30 -15.86
CA PRO A 238 -20.97 5.34 -16.30
C PRO A 238 -20.64 6.68 -15.58
N ASP A 239 -20.76 7.79 -16.30
CA ASP A 239 -20.53 9.14 -15.79
C ASP A 239 -21.35 9.47 -14.53
N ARG A 240 -22.46 8.77 -14.31
CA ARG A 240 -23.31 8.89 -13.12
C ARG A 240 -23.32 7.61 -12.31
N LEU A 241 -22.71 7.64 -11.13
CA LEU A 241 -22.68 6.52 -10.17
C LEU A 241 -24.01 6.36 -9.40
N LEU A 242 -24.86 7.40 -9.37
CA LEU A 242 -26.15 7.38 -8.68
C LEU A 242 -27.30 7.29 -9.68
N SER A 243 -28.26 6.42 -9.41
CA SER A 243 -29.51 6.45 -10.15
C SER A 243 -30.27 7.74 -9.83
N PRO A 244 -31.09 8.26 -10.77
CA PRO A 244 -31.90 9.46 -10.54
C PRO A 244 -32.76 9.41 -9.28
N GLU A 245 -33.26 8.22 -8.95
CA GLU A 245 -34.05 7.97 -7.72
C GLU A 245 -33.23 8.13 -6.44
N LYS A 246 -31.99 7.60 -6.44
CA LYS A 246 -31.09 7.74 -5.29
C LYS A 246 -30.61 9.18 -5.14
N GLU A 247 -30.32 9.86 -6.24
CA GLU A 247 -29.99 11.28 -6.27
C GLU A 247 -31.11 12.11 -5.67
N LYS A 248 -32.36 11.88 -6.11
CA LYS A 248 -33.54 12.56 -5.57
C LYS A 248 -33.72 12.28 -4.07
N ARG A 249 -33.59 11.02 -3.61
CA ARG A 249 -33.69 10.68 -2.19
C ARG A 249 -32.64 11.38 -1.34
N ILE A 250 -31.42 11.62 -1.87
CA ILE A 250 -30.36 12.35 -1.16
C ILE A 250 -30.73 13.84 -1.08
N LEU A 251 -31.25 14.41 -2.17
CA LEU A 251 -31.67 15.82 -2.22
C LEU A 251 -32.88 16.08 -1.34
N ASP A 252 -33.77 15.11 -1.20
CA ASP A 252 -34.98 15.19 -0.37
C ASP A 252 -34.70 14.92 1.13
N LEU A 253 -33.46 14.65 1.54
CA LEU A 253 -33.13 14.49 2.95
C LEU A 253 -33.40 15.80 3.71
N PRO A 254 -34.08 15.73 4.89
CA PRO A 254 -34.43 16.93 5.65
C PRO A 254 -33.14 17.66 6.06
N TYR A 255 -33.08 18.91 5.64
CA TYR A 255 -32.01 19.81 6.02
C TYR A 255 -32.21 20.22 7.48
N LYS A 256 -31.24 19.96 8.36
CA LYS A 256 -31.29 20.49 9.73
C LYS A 256 -31.15 22.01 9.66
N GLU A 257 -32.24 22.73 9.92
CA GLU A 257 -32.19 24.16 10.20
C GLU A 257 -31.40 24.37 11.50
N GLY A 258 -30.18 24.84 11.39
CA GLY A 258 -29.31 25.23 12.50
C GLY A 258 -28.94 26.71 12.41
N MET A 259 -28.20 27.22 13.38
CA MET A 259 -27.64 28.58 13.33
C MET A 259 -26.87 28.76 12.01
N HIS A 260 -27.32 29.72 11.21
CA HIS A 260 -26.81 29.96 9.87
C HIS A 260 -25.73 31.04 9.92
N SER A 261 -24.46 30.62 9.86
CA SER A 261 -23.38 31.53 9.51
C SER A 261 -23.14 31.48 8.00
N GLU A 262 -22.93 32.62 7.35
CA GLU A 262 -22.48 32.68 5.97
C GLU A 262 -21.06 32.09 5.82
N GLN A 263 -20.22 32.37 6.80
CA GLN A 263 -18.85 31.84 6.85
C GLN A 263 -18.81 30.62 7.79
N VAL A 264 -18.39 29.45 7.25
CA VAL A 264 -18.31 28.20 7.98
C VAL A 264 -16.92 28.05 8.61
N VAL A 265 -15.88 28.52 7.91
CA VAL A 265 -14.51 28.57 8.40
C VAL A 265 -13.94 29.94 8.10
N CYS A 266 -13.27 30.55 9.07
CA CYS A 266 -12.53 31.78 8.88
C CYS A 266 -11.21 31.71 9.66
N LEU A 267 -10.10 31.60 8.94
CA LEU A 267 -8.76 31.66 9.48
C LEU A 267 -8.11 32.96 9.05
N ASN A 268 -7.57 33.72 10.01
CA ASN A 268 -6.91 34.99 9.77
C ASN A 268 -5.47 34.92 10.25
N ARG A 269 -4.50 35.01 9.33
CA ARG A 269 -3.06 35.03 9.59
C ARG A 269 -2.60 33.88 10.49
N VAL A 270 -3.18 32.70 10.31
CA VAL A 270 -2.87 31.54 11.15
C VAL A 270 -1.50 30.99 10.79
N SER A 271 -0.67 30.82 11.81
CA SER A 271 0.64 30.15 11.67
C SER A 271 0.74 29.00 12.64
N ILE A 272 1.20 27.85 12.15
CA ILE A 272 1.48 26.65 12.97
C ILE A 272 2.94 26.29 12.83
N ARG A 273 3.56 26.06 13.99
CA ARG A 273 4.95 25.66 14.09
C ARG A 273 5.10 24.49 15.04
N TYR A 274 5.81 23.44 14.59
CA TYR A 274 6.18 22.31 15.43
C TYR A 274 7.71 22.32 15.63
N GLY A 275 8.15 22.67 16.84
CA GLY A 275 9.57 22.89 17.15
C GLY A 275 10.17 23.98 16.25
N GLU A 276 11.21 23.65 15.50
CA GLU A 276 11.88 24.56 14.57
C GLU A 276 11.17 24.66 13.19
N ARG A 277 10.22 23.76 12.88
CA ARG A 277 9.58 23.67 11.57
C ARG A 277 8.25 24.44 11.55
N THR A 278 8.16 25.45 10.67
CA THR A 278 6.88 26.10 10.36
C THR A 278 6.11 25.26 9.34
N ILE A 279 4.90 24.83 9.68
CA ILE A 279 4.03 24.02 8.83
C ILE A 279 3.08 24.92 8.05
N LEU A 280 2.41 25.87 8.73
CA LEU A 280 1.56 26.87 8.12
C LEU A 280 2.11 28.25 8.51
N LYS A 281 2.12 29.19 7.56
CA LYS A 281 2.62 30.53 7.80
C LYS A 281 1.61 31.56 7.29
N GLU A 282 1.13 32.40 8.21
CA GLU A 282 0.25 33.54 7.93
C GLU A 282 -0.90 33.20 6.95
N LEU A 283 -1.55 32.05 7.19
CA LEU A 283 -2.62 31.57 6.33
C LEU A 283 -3.92 32.34 6.60
N ASP A 284 -4.44 32.97 5.56
CA ASP A 284 -5.79 33.52 5.49
C ASP A 284 -6.64 32.56 4.66
N TRP A 285 -7.73 32.04 5.24
CA TRP A 285 -8.62 31.14 4.53
C TRP A 285 -10.06 31.28 5.03
N THR A 286 -10.97 31.50 4.09
CA THR A 286 -12.41 31.61 4.37
C THR A 286 -13.16 30.60 3.53
N VAL A 287 -14.06 29.86 4.18
CA VAL A 287 -14.99 28.93 3.53
C VAL A 287 -16.40 29.41 3.80
N ASN A 288 -17.15 29.67 2.74
CA ASN A 288 -18.53 30.08 2.83
C ASN A 288 -19.47 28.88 2.77
N ARG A 289 -20.67 29.06 3.28
CA ARG A 289 -21.70 28.04 3.28
C ARG A 289 -22.01 27.57 1.85
N GLY A 290 -22.06 26.23 1.66
CA GLY A 290 -22.36 25.61 0.37
C GLY A 290 -21.17 25.47 -0.56
N GLU A 291 -20.01 26.07 -0.24
CA GLU A 291 -18.78 25.83 -0.98
C GLU A 291 -18.29 24.41 -0.76
N LYS A 292 -17.69 23.84 -1.81
CA LYS A 292 -17.07 22.52 -1.79
C LYS A 292 -15.61 22.69 -2.17
N TRP A 293 -14.73 22.42 -1.22
CA TRP A 293 -13.28 22.60 -1.38
C TRP A 293 -12.58 21.25 -1.51
N ALA A 294 -11.63 21.17 -2.44
CA ALA A 294 -10.68 20.06 -2.54
C ALA A 294 -9.32 20.53 -2.02
N LEU A 295 -8.85 19.92 -0.93
CA LEU A 295 -7.53 20.18 -0.39
C LEU A 295 -6.53 19.18 -0.99
N SER A 296 -5.65 19.67 -1.84
CA SER A 296 -4.63 18.88 -2.53
C SER A 296 -3.21 19.40 -2.24
N GLY A 297 -2.22 18.56 -2.43
CA GLY A 297 -0.81 18.89 -2.25
C GLY A 297 0.02 17.66 -1.88
N GLU A 298 1.33 17.79 -1.87
CA GLU A 298 2.29 16.74 -1.55
C GLU A 298 2.14 16.23 -0.10
N ASN A 299 2.65 15.03 0.17
CA ASN A 299 2.71 14.51 1.53
C ASN A 299 3.65 15.37 2.38
N GLY A 300 3.19 15.72 3.59
CA GLY A 300 3.92 16.64 4.48
C GLY A 300 3.70 18.14 4.21
N ALA A 301 2.87 18.52 3.23
CA ALA A 301 2.52 19.92 2.93
C ALA A 301 1.62 20.60 3.98
N GLY A 302 1.23 19.90 5.06
CA GLY A 302 0.42 20.49 6.14
C GLY A 302 -1.09 20.32 5.98
N LYS A 303 -1.57 19.49 5.02
CA LYS A 303 -3.02 19.26 4.79
C LYS A 303 -3.77 18.81 6.04
N SER A 304 -3.24 17.79 6.72
CA SER A 304 -3.84 17.27 7.96
C SER A 304 -3.79 18.29 9.10
N THR A 305 -2.73 19.09 9.17
CA THR A 305 -2.60 20.17 10.13
C THR A 305 -3.64 21.29 9.88
N LEU A 306 -3.90 21.60 8.61
CA LEU A 306 -4.96 22.54 8.26
C LEU A 306 -6.35 22.01 8.62
N LEU A 307 -6.61 20.73 8.34
CA LEU A 307 -7.89 20.09 8.70
C LEU A 307 -8.08 19.99 10.21
N SER A 308 -7.04 19.74 10.99
CA SER A 308 -7.12 19.70 12.46
C SER A 308 -7.54 21.05 13.05
N LEU A 309 -7.17 22.17 12.43
CA LEU A 309 -7.67 23.49 12.82
C LEU A 309 -9.18 23.62 12.58
N VAL A 310 -9.67 23.12 11.44
CA VAL A 310 -11.10 23.19 11.11
C VAL A 310 -11.93 22.32 12.07
N CYS A 311 -11.40 21.18 12.47
CA CYS A 311 -12.06 20.26 13.41
C CYS A 311 -11.87 20.65 14.88
N ALA A 312 -11.09 21.70 15.16
CA ALA A 312 -10.69 22.11 16.52
C ALA A 312 -9.97 20.97 17.30
N ASP A 313 -9.31 20.06 16.57
CA ASP A 313 -8.55 18.94 17.16
C ASP A 313 -7.08 19.29 17.46
N ASN A 314 -6.68 20.53 17.16
CA ASN A 314 -5.33 21.02 17.42
C ASN A 314 -5.31 21.70 18.80
N PRO A 315 -4.59 21.18 19.77
CA PRO A 315 -4.48 21.79 21.11
C PRO A 315 -3.75 23.12 21.10
#